data_4fa490ff2e40aa29a3a994859bbeb25f
#
_entry.id   4fa490ff2e40aa29a3a994859bbeb25f
#
_cell.length_a   1.000
_cell.length_b   1.000
_cell.length_c   1.000
_cell.angle_alpha   90.00
_cell.angle_beta   90.00
_cell.angle_gamma   90.00
#
_symmetry.space_group_name_H-M   'P 1'
#
loop_
_entity.id
_entity.type
_entity.pdbx_description
1 polymer ?
#
loop_
_entity_poly.entity_id
_entity_poly.type
_entity_poly.pdbx_seq_one_letter_code
_entity_poly.pdbx_strand_id
1 'polypeptide(L)'
;MTKLLRPSLKPIIFLICLWPLFSIGYTIYIDNLGANPIEYIEKHFGLWALIFLCFTLSLTPLKEITQIGKWILYRRMLGLFVFFYASIHLLMYLGLDYQFAWSDIKDDIVKHKYVLVGFLAWLLLIPLAVTSSNKIVQISHSLGYQSVISLRRLLKDARKVAA
;
A
#
# COMPACT_ATOMS: atom_id res chain seq x y z
N MET A 1 -5.10 28.99 -10.51
CA MET A 1 -5.67 28.64 -9.18
C MET A 1 -5.15 27.30 -8.63
N THR A 2 -3.83 27.06 -8.58
CA THR A 2 -3.26 25.72 -8.27
C THR A 2 -2.34 25.69 -7.05
N LYS A 3 -2.38 26.71 -6.17
CA LYS A 3 -1.50 26.82 -4.99
C LYS A 3 -2.09 26.30 -3.68
N LEU A 4 -3.32 25.76 -3.65
CA LEU A 4 -4.05 25.48 -2.39
C LEU A 4 -3.90 24.06 -1.81
N LEU A 5 -3.24 23.14 -2.50
CA LEU A 5 -2.88 21.85 -1.90
C LEU A 5 -1.41 21.87 -1.46
N ARG A 6 -1.14 22.63 -0.40
CA ARG A 6 0.16 22.75 0.26
C ARG A 6 0.58 21.43 0.90
N PRO A 7 1.89 21.21 1.15
CA PRO A 7 2.42 20.02 1.84
C PRO A 7 1.79 19.76 3.23
N SER A 8 1.03 20.70 3.76
CA SER A 8 0.32 20.61 5.05
C SER A 8 -0.85 19.62 5.09
N LEU A 9 -1.38 19.13 3.96
CA LEU A 9 -2.43 18.10 3.96
C LEU A 9 -1.91 16.67 4.19
N LYS A 10 -0.63 16.41 3.91
CA LYS A 10 -0.06 15.07 4.13
C LYS A 10 -0.10 14.60 5.58
N PRO A 11 0.30 15.42 6.60
CA PRO A 11 0.23 14.99 7.99
C PRO A 11 -1.22 14.78 8.45
N ILE A 12 -2.17 15.56 7.94
CA ILE A 12 -3.60 15.38 8.28
C ILE A 12 -4.11 14.03 7.76
N ILE A 13 -3.84 13.72 6.48
CA ILE A 13 -4.25 12.43 5.90
C ILE A 13 -3.54 11.27 6.62
N PHE A 14 -2.27 11.43 6.98
CA PHE A 14 -1.52 10.44 7.75
C PHE A 14 -2.17 10.16 9.10
N LEU A 15 -2.59 11.20 9.84
CA LEU A 15 -3.29 11.06 11.12
C LEU A 15 -4.66 10.38 10.96
N ILE A 16 -5.40 10.72 9.89
CA ILE A 16 -6.67 10.05 9.57
C ILE A 16 -6.43 8.56 9.28
N CYS A 17 -5.37 8.23 8.56
CA CYS A 17 -5.03 6.83 8.27
C CYS A 17 -4.60 6.04 9.51
N LEU A 18 -4.14 6.70 10.58
CA LEU A 18 -3.83 6.08 11.87
C LEU A 18 -5.07 5.89 12.77
N TRP A 19 -6.20 6.54 12.43
CA TRP A 19 -7.43 6.47 13.22
C TRP A 19 -7.89 5.03 13.54
N PRO A 20 -7.88 4.06 12.58
CA PRO A 20 -8.29 2.69 12.88
C PRO A 20 -7.42 2.01 13.95
N LEU A 21 -6.12 2.33 13.98
CA LEU A 21 -5.19 1.81 14.98
C LEU A 21 -5.53 2.35 16.38
N PHE A 22 -5.83 3.64 16.47
CA PHE A 22 -6.26 4.25 17.75
C PHE A 22 -7.62 3.75 18.19
N SER A 23 -8.57 3.56 17.26
CA SER A 23 -9.92 3.08 17.59
C SER A 23 -9.90 1.67 18.17
N ILE A 24 -9.11 0.76 17.59
CA ILE A 24 -8.97 -0.60 18.13
C ILE A 24 -8.25 -0.59 19.49
N GLY A 25 -7.20 0.23 19.65
CA GLY A 25 -6.51 0.41 20.92
C GLY A 25 -7.44 0.90 22.04
N TYR A 26 -8.32 1.85 21.72
CA TYR A 26 -9.34 2.31 22.66
C TYR A 26 -10.38 1.23 23.00
N THR A 27 -10.83 0.46 21.99
CA THR A 27 -11.78 -0.66 22.19
C THR A 27 -11.18 -1.75 23.10
N ILE A 28 -9.88 -2.04 22.95
CA ILE A 28 -9.14 -2.96 23.82
C ILE A 28 -9.07 -2.40 25.25
N TYR A 29 -8.77 -1.09 25.39
CA TYR A 29 -8.63 -0.44 26.69
C TYR A 29 -9.93 -0.47 27.52
N ILE A 30 -11.10 -0.32 26.87
CA ILE A 30 -12.41 -0.36 27.56
C ILE A 30 -12.98 -1.78 27.66
N ASP A 31 -12.22 -2.80 27.27
CA ASP A 31 -12.62 -4.23 27.29
C ASP A 31 -13.96 -4.51 26.57
N ASN A 32 -14.19 -3.81 25.45
CA ASN A 32 -15.44 -3.92 24.66
C ASN A 32 -15.21 -4.68 23.34
N LEU A 33 -14.47 -5.78 23.39
CA LEU A 33 -14.15 -6.61 22.21
C LEU A 33 -15.20 -7.69 21.92
N GLY A 34 -16.18 -7.87 22.84
CA GLY A 34 -17.22 -8.89 22.72
C GLY A 34 -16.73 -10.30 23.07
N ALA A 35 -17.50 -11.32 22.64
CA ALA A 35 -17.26 -12.71 23.01
C ALA A 35 -16.01 -13.34 22.38
N ASN A 36 -15.56 -12.84 21.21
CA ASN A 36 -14.37 -13.33 20.51
C ASN A 36 -13.44 -12.15 20.14
N PRO A 37 -12.55 -11.75 21.04
CA PRO A 37 -11.69 -10.58 20.83
C PRO A 37 -10.71 -10.75 19.67
N ILE A 38 -10.18 -11.97 19.44
CA ILE A 38 -9.21 -12.23 18.37
C ILE A 38 -9.85 -12.01 16.99
N GLU A 39 -11.02 -12.61 16.77
CA GLU A 39 -11.78 -12.46 15.52
C GLU A 39 -12.20 -11.00 15.27
N TYR A 40 -12.56 -10.27 16.33
CA TYR A 40 -12.91 -8.85 16.21
C TYR A 40 -11.73 -8.01 15.71
N ILE A 41 -10.55 -8.19 16.33
CA ILE A 41 -9.33 -7.47 15.95
C ILE A 41 -8.92 -7.82 14.51
N GLU A 42 -8.95 -9.11 14.16
CA GLU A 42 -8.61 -9.60 12.84
C GLU A 42 -9.51 -8.98 11.75
N LYS A 43 -10.82 -9.05 11.92
CA LYS A 43 -11.82 -8.45 11.01
C LYS A 43 -11.65 -6.94 10.90
N HIS A 44 -11.34 -6.26 12.01
CA HIS A 44 -11.11 -4.81 12.02
C HIS A 44 -9.95 -4.43 11.10
N PHE A 45 -8.79 -5.05 11.24
CA PHE A 45 -7.62 -4.75 10.40
C PHE A 45 -7.82 -5.16 8.95
N GLY A 46 -8.46 -6.30 8.68
CA GLY A 46 -8.81 -6.75 7.34
C GLY A 46 -9.75 -5.78 6.63
N LEU A 47 -10.79 -5.31 7.31
CA LEU A 47 -11.73 -4.33 6.77
C LEU A 47 -11.06 -3.01 6.42
N TRP A 48 -10.22 -2.47 7.30
CA TRP A 48 -9.52 -1.21 7.04
C TRP A 48 -8.47 -1.35 5.93
N ALA A 49 -7.81 -2.50 5.81
CA ALA A 49 -6.93 -2.78 4.68
C ALA A 49 -7.70 -2.71 3.34
N LEU A 50 -8.90 -3.30 3.27
CA LEU A 50 -9.76 -3.25 2.07
C LEU A 50 -10.28 -1.84 1.80
N ILE A 51 -10.71 -1.09 2.81
CA ILE A 51 -11.15 0.29 2.66
C ILE A 51 -10.03 1.15 2.07
N PHE A 52 -8.81 1.09 2.63
CA PHE A 52 -7.68 1.84 2.10
C PHE A 52 -7.26 1.38 0.70
N LEU A 53 -7.40 0.09 0.38
CA LEU A 53 -7.17 -0.43 -0.97
C LEU A 53 -8.15 0.19 -1.96
N CYS A 54 -9.44 0.19 -1.65
CA CYS A 54 -10.46 0.83 -2.48
C CYS A 54 -10.19 2.32 -2.70
N PHE A 55 -9.84 3.06 -1.63
CA PHE A 55 -9.44 4.46 -1.75
C PHE A 55 -8.21 4.64 -2.64
N THR A 56 -7.18 3.81 -2.47
CA THR A 56 -5.95 3.87 -3.27
C THR A 56 -6.23 3.64 -4.76
N LEU A 57 -7.10 2.69 -5.09
CA LEU A 57 -7.51 2.40 -6.47
C LEU A 57 -8.37 3.54 -7.06
N SER A 58 -9.27 4.12 -6.28
CA SER A 58 -10.13 5.22 -6.70
C SER A 58 -9.37 6.51 -7.04
N LEU A 59 -8.16 6.70 -6.49
CA LEU A 59 -7.34 7.88 -6.80
C LEU A 59 -6.86 7.91 -8.26
N THR A 60 -6.80 6.77 -8.96
CA THR A 60 -6.40 6.72 -10.36
C THR A 60 -7.47 7.31 -11.29
N PRO A 61 -8.72 6.83 -11.29
CA PRO A 61 -9.79 7.45 -12.07
C PRO A 61 -10.07 8.89 -11.62
N LEU A 62 -9.96 9.19 -10.32
CA LEU A 62 -10.15 10.54 -9.82
C LEU A 62 -9.11 11.52 -10.40
N LYS A 63 -7.86 11.10 -10.57
CA LYS A 63 -6.83 11.90 -11.27
C LYS A 63 -7.21 12.16 -12.73
N GLU A 64 -7.75 11.17 -13.43
CA GLU A 64 -8.14 11.31 -14.85
C GLU A 64 -9.32 12.26 -15.01
N ILE A 65 -10.31 12.20 -14.12
CA ILE A 65 -11.48 13.08 -14.14
C ILE A 65 -11.13 14.51 -13.75
N THR A 66 -10.34 14.69 -12.67
CA THR A 66 -10.06 16.02 -12.10
C THR A 66 -8.85 16.70 -12.75
N GLN A 67 -8.03 15.97 -13.53
CA GLN A 67 -6.77 16.44 -14.13
C GLN A 67 -5.75 16.96 -13.10
N ILE A 68 -5.91 16.63 -11.81
CA ILE A 68 -5.05 17.08 -10.73
C ILE A 68 -3.96 16.03 -10.47
N GLY A 69 -2.73 16.27 -10.95
CA GLY A 69 -1.60 15.34 -10.82
C GLY A 69 -1.16 15.01 -9.38
N LYS A 70 -1.63 15.79 -8.39
CA LYS A 70 -1.26 15.61 -6.97
C LYS A 70 -1.86 14.37 -6.31
N TRP A 71 -2.95 13.81 -6.84
CA TRP A 71 -3.56 12.58 -6.35
C TRP A 71 -2.59 11.39 -6.32
N ILE A 72 -1.62 11.36 -7.21
CA ILE A 72 -0.58 10.32 -7.27
C ILE A 72 0.32 10.28 -6.02
N LEU A 73 0.54 11.44 -5.38
CA LEU A 73 1.34 11.54 -4.14
C LEU A 73 0.61 10.89 -2.95
N TYR A 74 -0.71 11.06 -2.88
CA TYR A 74 -1.53 10.43 -1.83
C TYR A 74 -1.70 8.94 -2.06
N ARG A 75 -1.79 8.50 -3.34
CA ARG A 75 -1.86 7.08 -3.69
C ARG A 75 -0.71 6.26 -3.10
N ARG A 76 0.52 6.78 -3.14
CA ARG A 76 1.69 6.10 -2.56
C ARG A 76 1.57 5.96 -1.05
N MET A 77 1.17 7.02 -0.37
CA MET A 77 1.01 7.01 1.08
C MET A 77 -0.10 6.04 1.50
N LEU A 78 -1.27 6.11 0.86
CA LEU A 78 -2.38 5.19 1.13
C LEU A 78 -2.00 3.74 0.84
N GLY A 79 -1.27 3.46 -0.26
CA GLY A 79 -0.77 2.12 -0.59
C GLY A 79 0.15 1.52 0.49
N LEU A 80 0.97 2.35 1.15
CA LEU A 80 1.77 1.90 2.30
C LEU A 80 0.89 1.57 3.50
N PHE A 81 -0.18 2.32 3.75
CA PHE A 81 -1.15 1.98 4.81
C PHE A 81 -1.92 0.70 4.49
N VAL A 82 -2.28 0.45 3.21
CA VAL A 82 -2.86 -0.84 2.79
C VAL A 82 -1.94 -1.99 3.18
N PHE A 83 -0.66 -1.90 2.80
CA PHE A 83 0.33 -2.92 3.13
C PHE A 83 0.50 -3.10 4.64
N PHE A 84 0.55 -1.99 5.39
CA PHE A 84 0.67 -2.00 6.85
C PHE A 84 -0.51 -2.73 7.51
N TYR A 85 -1.75 -2.37 7.20
CA TYR A 85 -2.94 -2.98 7.78
C TYR A 85 -3.13 -4.44 7.33
N ALA A 86 -2.84 -4.75 6.06
CA ALA A 86 -2.85 -6.13 5.57
C ALA A 86 -1.80 -7.01 6.26
N SER A 87 -0.61 -6.45 6.57
CA SER A 87 0.43 -7.18 7.31
C SER A 87 0.03 -7.44 8.76
N ILE A 88 -0.61 -6.46 9.44
CA ILE A 88 -1.14 -6.68 10.79
C ILE A 88 -2.23 -7.75 10.76
N HIS A 89 -3.18 -7.68 9.82
CA HIS A 89 -4.23 -8.68 9.66
C HIS A 89 -3.65 -10.09 9.48
N LEU A 90 -2.66 -10.25 8.60
CA LEU A 90 -1.97 -11.52 8.40
C LEU A 90 -1.23 -12.01 9.66
N LEU A 91 -0.57 -11.09 10.40
CA LEU A 91 0.10 -11.44 11.66
C LEU A 91 -0.89 -11.87 12.76
N MET A 92 -2.07 -11.25 12.82
CA MET A 92 -3.13 -11.66 13.75
C MET A 92 -3.63 -13.07 13.43
N TYR A 93 -3.90 -13.36 12.15
CA TYR A 93 -4.28 -14.68 11.67
C TYR A 93 -3.22 -15.73 12.01
N LEU A 94 -1.95 -15.52 11.67
CA LEU A 94 -0.88 -16.48 11.91
C LEU A 94 -0.52 -16.64 13.40
N GLY A 95 -0.52 -15.54 14.15
CA GLY A 95 0.01 -15.50 15.51
C GLY A 95 -1.04 -15.76 16.58
N LEU A 96 -2.23 -15.15 16.49
CA LEU A 96 -3.26 -15.25 17.51
C LEU A 96 -4.28 -16.35 17.22
N ASP A 97 -4.65 -16.54 15.95
CA ASP A 97 -5.65 -17.55 15.60
C ASP A 97 -5.02 -18.96 15.53
N TYR A 98 -3.89 -19.10 14.82
CA TYR A 98 -3.23 -20.40 14.65
C TYR A 98 -1.97 -20.61 15.51
N GLN A 99 -1.51 -19.63 16.29
CA GLN A 99 -0.30 -19.73 17.14
C GLN A 99 0.91 -20.32 16.40
N PHE A 100 1.05 -20.01 15.09
CA PHE A 100 2.06 -20.55 14.19
C PHE A 100 2.02 -22.08 14.00
N ALA A 101 0.88 -22.74 14.25
CA ALA A 101 0.67 -24.16 13.97
C ALA A 101 0.58 -24.41 12.45
N TRP A 102 1.70 -24.67 11.81
CA TRP A 102 1.80 -24.83 10.36
C TRP A 102 0.94 -25.94 9.77
N SER A 103 0.66 -27.02 10.55
CA SER A 103 -0.26 -28.09 10.16
C SER A 103 -1.67 -27.55 9.95
N ASP A 104 -2.17 -26.78 10.92
CA ASP A 104 -3.53 -26.30 10.96
C ASP A 104 -3.76 -25.21 9.91
N ILE A 105 -2.74 -24.34 9.70
CA ILE A 105 -2.74 -23.33 8.63
C ILE A 105 -2.84 -23.98 7.25
N LYS A 106 -2.13 -25.08 6.99
CA LYS A 106 -2.23 -25.80 5.71
C LYS A 106 -3.62 -26.38 5.50
N ASP A 107 -4.18 -26.99 6.53
CA ASP A 107 -5.53 -27.57 6.48
C ASP A 107 -6.59 -26.49 6.26
N ASP A 108 -6.42 -25.33 6.89
CA ASP A 108 -7.31 -24.19 6.71
C ASP A 108 -7.25 -23.61 5.29
N ILE A 109 -6.05 -23.44 4.73
CA ILE A 109 -5.85 -22.97 3.34
C ILE A 109 -6.52 -23.92 2.34
N VAL A 110 -6.46 -25.23 2.58
CA VAL A 110 -7.11 -26.23 1.71
C VAL A 110 -8.64 -26.16 1.81
N LYS A 111 -9.17 -25.95 3.02
CA LYS A 111 -10.61 -25.83 3.27
C LYS A 111 -11.19 -24.50 2.82
N HIS A 112 -10.44 -23.39 3.03
CA HIS A 112 -10.90 -22.03 2.81
C HIS A 112 -10.07 -21.30 1.75
N LYS A 113 -10.48 -21.42 0.48
CA LYS A 113 -9.79 -20.81 -0.69
C LYS A 113 -9.61 -19.29 -0.58
N TYR A 114 -10.46 -18.59 0.18
CA TYR A 114 -10.34 -17.14 0.38
C TYR A 114 -9.08 -16.76 1.17
N VAL A 115 -8.59 -17.64 2.07
CA VAL A 115 -7.32 -17.44 2.79
C VAL A 115 -6.15 -17.41 1.82
N LEU A 116 -6.13 -18.35 0.85
CA LEU A 116 -5.12 -18.38 -0.20
C LEU A 116 -5.12 -17.11 -1.05
N VAL A 117 -6.31 -16.61 -1.43
CA VAL A 117 -6.46 -15.37 -2.19
C VAL A 117 -5.94 -14.18 -1.40
N GLY A 118 -6.26 -14.10 -0.10
CA GLY A 118 -5.75 -13.05 0.79
C GLY A 118 -4.21 -13.06 0.90
N PHE A 119 -3.62 -14.25 1.05
CA PHE A 119 -2.16 -14.41 1.11
C PHE A 119 -1.49 -14.01 -0.21
N LEU A 120 -2.03 -14.42 -1.36
CA LEU A 120 -1.53 -14.01 -2.68
C LEU A 120 -1.64 -12.50 -2.88
N ALA A 121 -2.76 -11.90 -2.49
CA ALA A 121 -2.95 -10.45 -2.55
C ALA A 121 -1.89 -9.72 -1.70
N TRP A 122 -1.60 -10.21 -0.48
CA TRP A 122 -0.56 -9.65 0.37
C TRP A 122 0.84 -9.78 -0.27
N LEU A 123 1.18 -10.94 -0.86
CA LEU A 123 2.45 -11.12 -1.59
C LEU A 123 2.60 -10.12 -2.74
N LEU A 124 1.53 -9.82 -3.47
CA LEU A 124 1.53 -8.81 -4.54
C LEU A 124 1.69 -7.38 -4.01
N LEU A 125 1.30 -7.10 -2.77
CA LEU A 125 1.51 -5.79 -2.14
C LEU A 125 2.98 -5.56 -1.76
N ILE A 126 3.79 -6.59 -1.52
CA ILE A 126 5.21 -6.45 -1.17
C ILE A 126 6.00 -5.67 -2.23
N PRO A 127 6.05 -6.11 -3.52
CA PRO A 127 6.77 -5.37 -4.54
C PRO A 127 6.21 -3.96 -4.73
N LEU A 128 4.90 -3.76 -4.58
CA LEU A 128 4.28 -2.46 -4.66
C LEU A 128 4.73 -1.54 -3.51
N ALA A 129 4.83 -2.04 -2.28
CA ALA A 129 5.33 -1.30 -1.14
C ALA A 129 6.82 -0.95 -1.29
N VAL A 130 7.65 -1.91 -1.72
CA VAL A 130 9.09 -1.71 -1.96
C VAL A 130 9.35 -0.68 -3.06
N THR A 131 8.66 -0.79 -4.19
CA THR A 131 8.81 0.15 -5.32
C THR A 131 8.21 1.53 -5.03
N SER A 132 7.34 1.65 -4.03
CA SER A 132 6.77 2.92 -3.58
C SER A 132 7.79 3.81 -2.84
N SER A 133 8.96 3.28 -2.47
CA SER A 133 10.03 4.06 -1.83
C SER A 133 10.57 5.14 -2.77
N ASN A 134 10.68 6.39 -2.26
CA ASN A 134 11.17 7.53 -3.05
C ASN A 134 12.58 7.31 -3.61
N LYS A 135 13.43 6.54 -2.94
CA LYS A 135 14.80 6.24 -3.41
C LYS A 135 14.79 5.42 -4.69
N ILE A 136 13.94 4.39 -4.80
CA ILE A 136 13.84 3.52 -5.98
C ILE A 136 13.31 4.30 -7.18
N VAL A 137 12.31 5.16 -6.96
CA VAL A 137 11.76 6.04 -8.01
C VAL A 137 12.80 7.04 -8.52
N GLN A 138 13.62 7.62 -7.63
CA GLN A 138 14.71 8.52 -8.02
C GLN A 138 15.80 7.79 -8.82
N ILE A 139 16.16 6.57 -8.43
CA ILE A 139 17.15 5.76 -9.14
C ILE A 139 16.63 5.38 -10.53
N SER A 140 15.39 4.93 -10.66
CA SER A 140 14.81 4.59 -11.96
C SER A 140 14.71 5.81 -12.90
N HIS A 141 14.38 6.98 -12.35
CA HIS A 141 14.32 8.23 -13.10
C HIS A 141 15.73 8.70 -13.55
N SER A 142 16.74 8.53 -12.71
CA SER A 142 18.12 8.87 -13.04
C SER A 142 18.70 7.94 -14.11
N LEU A 143 18.43 6.63 -14.05
CA LEU A 143 18.84 5.66 -15.05
C LEU A 143 18.16 5.90 -16.39
N GLY A 144 16.86 6.19 -16.39
CA GLY A 144 16.13 6.56 -17.62
C GLY A 144 16.67 7.84 -18.26
N TYR A 145 16.98 8.86 -17.47
CA TYR A 145 17.56 10.10 -17.95
C TYR A 145 18.96 9.91 -18.56
N GLN A 146 19.80 9.10 -17.93
CA GLN A 146 21.14 8.75 -18.45
C GLN A 146 21.06 8.01 -19.79
N SER A 147 20.12 7.08 -19.94
CA SER A 147 19.90 6.33 -21.19
C SER A 147 19.49 7.26 -22.34
N VAL A 148 18.59 8.21 -22.08
CA VAL A 148 18.14 9.19 -23.08
C VAL A 148 19.27 10.13 -23.50
N ILE A 149 20.12 10.56 -22.56
CA ILE A 149 21.29 11.42 -22.88
C ILE A 149 22.30 10.66 -23.74
N SER A 150 22.60 9.41 -23.42
CA SER A 150 23.54 8.60 -24.19
C SER A 150 23.05 8.34 -25.60
N LEU A 151 21.77 8.02 -25.78
CA LEU A 151 21.15 7.88 -27.12
C LEU A 151 21.20 9.18 -27.93
N ARG A 152 20.93 10.33 -27.33
CA ARG A 152 21.04 11.63 -27.99
C ARG A 152 22.47 11.94 -28.45
N ARG A 153 23.48 11.59 -27.65
CA ARG A 153 24.88 11.74 -28.02
C ARG A 153 25.23 10.88 -29.23
N LEU A 154 24.88 9.58 -29.18
CA LEU A 154 25.11 8.64 -30.28
C LEU A 154 24.48 9.12 -31.61
N LEU A 155 23.22 9.59 -31.55
CA LEU A 155 22.54 10.13 -32.74
C LEU A 155 23.19 11.40 -33.27
N LYS A 156 23.74 12.26 -32.40
CA LYS A 156 24.43 13.46 -32.79
C LYS A 156 25.78 13.14 -33.46
N ASP A 157 26.49 12.14 -32.95
CA ASP A 157 27.77 11.70 -33.50
C ASP A 157 27.58 10.97 -34.85
N ALA A 158 26.55 10.11 -34.94
CA ALA A 158 26.18 9.47 -36.21
C ALA A 158 25.82 10.49 -37.29
N ARG A 159 25.13 11.59 -36.94
CA ARG A 159 24.81 12.66 -37.90
C ARG A 159 26.03 13.46 -38.36
N LYS A 160 27.06 13.59 -37.48
CA LYS A 160 28.33 14.25 -37.86
C LYS A 160 29.18 13.42 -38.82
N VAL A 161 29.07 12.09 -38.74
CA VAL A 161 29.82 11.18 -39.66
C VAL A 161 29.15 11.06 -41.02
N ALA A 162 27.82 11.32 -41.08
CA ALA A 162 27.03 11.25 -42.33
C ALA A 162 26.98 12.58 -43.11
N ALA A 163 27.55 13.67 -42.59
CA ALA A 163 27.65 14.98 -43.21
C ALA A 163 29.08 15.26 -43.68
#